data_5c0ffa4aba0ae06f9526b43479ce937b
#
_entry.id   5c0ffa4aba0ae06f9526b43479ce937b
#
_cell.length_a   1.000
_cell.length_b   1.000
_cell.length_c   1.000
_cell.angle_alpha   90.00
_cell.angle_beta   90.00
_cell.angle_gamma   90.00
#
_symmetry.space_group_name_H-M   'P 1'
#
loop_
_entity.id
_entity.type
_entity.pdbx_description
1 polymer ?
#
loop_
_entity_poly.entity_id
_entity_poly.type
_entity_poly.pdbx_seq_one_letter_code
_entity_poly.pdbx_strand_id
1 'polypeptide(L)'
;IWRVAWPTAISTMLRSGTQQVTVMLVGHIGAAELGAVALGTMWVNISGLSIVFGGMGALDTLCSQAYGARNYKLVGLWAQRGLLIIACLCVPIFFLWFFGTMPILLLLGIEESTAEKSQEFTRIQTLWMLPIFLNRVIQTYWRAQRVVKPYKNATICAFILHVPVAWVLTEN
;
A
#
# COMPACT_ATOMS: atom_id res chain seq x y z
N ILE A 1 18.29 -16.23 10.17
CA ILE A 1 17.62 -14.95 10.46
C ILE A 1 18.19 -13.84 9.58
N TRP A 2 19.51 -13.59 9.56
CA TRP A 2 20.16 -12.52 8.79
C TRP A 2 19.90 -12.55 7.28
N ARG A 3 19.80 -13.73 6.67
CA ARG A 3 19.51 -13.90 5.22
C ARG A 3 18.13 -13.41 4.79
N VAL A 4 17.19 -13.28 5.73
CA VAL A 4 15.84 -12.78 5.46
C VAL A 4 15.68 -11.35 5.98
N ALA A 5 16.22 -11.05 7.17
CA ALA A 5 16.07 -9.74 7.79
C ALA A 5 16.68 -8.61 6.97
N TRP A 6 17.93 -8.78 6.47
CA TRP A 6 18.64 -7.75 5.71
C TRP A 6 17.93 -7.37 4.38
N PRO A 7 17.54 -8.34 3.50
CA PRO A 7 16.81 -7.99 2.29
C PRO A 7 15.46 -7.34 2.55
N THR A 8 14.77 -7.73 3.63
CA THR A 8 13.48 -7.14 4.00
C THR A 8 13.66 -5.71 4.50
N ALA A 9 14.69 -5.45 5.31
CA ALA A 9 15.02 -4.11 5.79
C ALA A 9 15.33 -3.15 4.62
N ILE A 10 16.17 -3.57 3.67
CA ILE A 10 16.48 -2.78 2.47
C ILE A 10 15.20 -2.46 1.68
N SER A 11 14.36 -3.47 1.44
CA SER A 11 13.12 -3.27 0.68
C SER A 11 12.17 -2.30 1.38
N THR A 12 12.11 -2.33 2.71
CA THR A 12 11.28 -1.41 3.50
C THR A 12 11.84 0.01 3.45
N MET A 13 13.16 0.18 3.57
CA MET A 13 13.82 1.49 3.46
C MET A 13 13.62 2.12 2.07
N LEU A 14 13.82 1.35 1.00
CA LEU A 14 13.61 1.83 -0.37
C LEU A 14 12.17 2.27 -0.61
N ARG A 15 11.21 1.50 -0.10
CA ARG A 15 9.81 1.83 -0.19
C ARG A 15 9.45 3.10 0.58
N SER A 16 9.98 3.27 1.80
CA SER A 16 9.82 4.51 2.55
C SER A 16 10.47 5.69 1.83
N GLY A 17 11.64 5.48 1.22
CA GLY A 17 12.31 6.47 0.37
C GLY A 17 11.47 6.92 -0.81
N THR A 18 10.83 5.99 -1.52
CA THR A 18 9.88 6.31 -2.60
C THR A 18 8.76 7.24 -2.12
N GLN A 19 8.18 6.95 -0.96
CA GLN A 19 7.13 7.78 -0.38
C GLN A 19 7.64 9.19 -0.02
N GLN A 20 8.83 9.30 0.56
CA GLN A 20 9.44 10.59 0.92
C GLN A 20 9.73 11.44 -0.32
N VAL A 21 10.26 10.85 -1.38
CA VAL A 21 10.49 11.55 -2.66
C VAL A 21 9.17 12.13 -3.20
N THR A 22 8.09 11.36 -3.20
CA THR A 22 6.78 11.85 -3.65
C THR A 22 6.29 13.03 -2.81
N VAL A 23 6.41 12.96 -1.48
CA VAL A 23 6.01 14.06 -0.57
C VAL A 23 6.86 15.29 -0.82
N MET A 24 8.17 15.15 -1.02
CA MET A 24 9.06 16.29 -1.34
C MET A 24 8.68 16.97 -2.67
N LEU A 25 8.38 16.19 -3.70
CA LEU A 25 7.98 16.73 -5.00
C LEU A 25 6.63 17.46 -4.93
N VAL A 26 5.63 16.90 -4.25
CA VAL A 26 4.34 17.56 -4.03
C VAL A 26 4.50 18.84 -3.21
N GLY A 27 5.42 18.86 -2.24
CA GLY A 27 5.73 20.05 -1.45
C GLY A 27 6.28 21.21 -2.27
N HIS A 28 6.92 20.96 -3.43
CA HIS A 28 7.37 21.99 -4.35
C HIS A 28 6.24 22.61 -5.18
N ILE A 29 5.13 21.89 -5.38
CA ILE A 29 3.96 22.36 -6.14
C ILE A 29 3.20 23.42 -5.32
N GLY A 30 2.98 23.16 -4.03
CA GLY A 30 2.32 24.12 -3.14
C GLY A 30 1.92 23.52 -1.79
N ALA A 31 1.75 24.41 -0.80
CA ALA A 31 1.38 24.00 0.55
C ALA A 31 -0.05 23.45 0.64
N ALA A 32 -0.97 23.97 -0.17
CA ALA A 32 -2.36 23.52 -0.21
C ALA A 32 -2.48 22.10 -0.81
N GLU A 33 -1.75 21.85 -1.89
CA GLU A 33 -1.66 20.53 -2.56
C GLU A 33 -1.03 19.50 -1.62
N LEU A 34 0.04 19.86 -0.93
CA LEU A 34 0.67 19.01 0.07
C LEU A 34 -0.30 18.65 1.21
N GLY A 35 -1.07 19.63 1.70
CA GLY A 35 -2.10 19.42 2.72
C GLY A 35 -3.18 18.44 2.25
N ALA A 36 -3.69 18.60 1.04
CA ALA A 36 -4.70 17.74 0.45
C ALA A 36 -4.20 16.29 0.26
N VAL A 37 -2.97 16.11 -0.25
CA VAL A 37 -2.33 14.80 -0.41
C VAL A 37 -2.05 14.14 0.95
N ALA A 38 -1.61 14.93 1.94
CA ALA A 38 -1.39 14.42 3.30
C ALA A 38 -2.68 13.91 3.95
N LEU A 39 -3.78 14.68 3.85
CA LEU A 39 -5.10 14.28 4.34
C LEU A 39 -5.65 13.06 3.59
N GLY A 40 -5.58 13.04 2.27
CA GLY A 40 -5.99 11.90 1.46
C GLY A 40 -5.19 10.63 1.81
N THR A 41 -3.87 10.76 1.98
CA THR A 41 -3.00 9.65 2.40
C THR A 41 -3.34 9.16 3.81
N MET A 42 -3.58 10.07 4.75
CA MET A 42 -4.01 9.73 6.11
C MET A 42 -5.34 8.97 6.08
N TRP A 43 -6.33 9.46 5.31
CA TRP A 43 -7.62 8.82 5.12
C TRP A 43 -7.48 7.39 4.57
N VAL A 44 -6.71 7.19 3.50
CA VAL A 44 -6.43 5.89 2.89
C VAL A 44 -5.76 4.94 3.89
N ASN A 45 -4.81 5.43 4.69
CA ASN A 45 -4.15 4.62 5.70
C ASN A 45 -5.11 4.14 6.79
N ILE A 46 -5.97 5.00 7.30
CA ILE A 46 -6.91 4.67 8.41
C ILE A 46 -8.05 3.79 7.90
N SER A 47 -8.69 4.16 6.80
CA SER A 47 -9.93 3.53 6.34
C SER A 47 -9.75 2.24 5.56
N GLY A 48 -8.58 2.04 4.91
CA GLY A 48 -8.34 0.88 4.07
C GLY A 48 -7.09 0.09 4.44
N LEU A 49 -5.93 0.74 4.44
CA LEU A 49 -4.66 0.04 4.66
C LEU A 49 -4.57 -0.61 6.04
N SER A 50 -5.08 0.02 7.10
CA SER A 50 -5.08 -0.56 8.46
C SER A 50 -5.87 -1.85 8.53
N ILE A 51 -7.02 -1.94 7.86
CA ILE A 51 -7.84 -3.15 7.79
C ILE A 51 -7.10 -4.27 7.07
N VAL A 52 -6.49 -3.94 5.92
CA VAL A 52 -5.72 -4.89 5.12
C VAL A 52 -4.47 -5.36 5.87
N PHE A 53 -3.76 -4.47 6.56
CA PHE A 53 -2.59 -4.85 7.36
C PHE A 53 -2.96 -5.76 8.53
N GLY A 54 -4.11 -5.54 9.18
CA GLY A 54 -4.62 -6.46 10.20
C GLY A 54 -4.85 -7.87 9.66
N GLY A 55 -5.53 -7.98 8.52
CA GLY A 55 -5.73 -9.25 7.83
C GLY A 55 -4.43 -9.92 7.37
N MET A 56 -3.45 -9.12 6.91
CA MET A 56 -2.13 -9.63 6.51
C MET A 56 -1.34 -10.21 7.69
N GLY A 57 -1.46 -9.64 8.88
CA GLY A 57 -0.83 -10.18 10.09
C GLY A 57 -1.32 -11.59 10.41
N ALA A 58 -2.63 -11.83 10.31
CA ALA A 58 -3.21 -13.15 10.46
C ALA A 58 -2.71 -14.13 9.37
N LEU A 59 -2.69 -13.69 8.11
CA LEU A 59 -2.21 -14.51 6.99
C LEU A 59 -0.72 -14.86 7.14
N ASP A 60 0.12 -13.93 7.58
CA ASP A 60 1.55 -14.15 7.85
C ASP A 60 1.75 -15.27 8.89
N THR A 61 0.94 -15.25 9.95
CA THR A 61 0.98 -16.27 11.01
C THR A 61 0.54 -17.64 10.48
N LEU A 62 -0.60 -17.72 9.80
CA LEU A 62 -1.14 -18.97 9.27
C LEU A 62 -0.23 -19.59 8.20
N CYS A 63 0.28 -18.79 7.27
CA CYS A 63 1.21 -19.27 6.25
C CYS A 63 2.55 -19.73 6.86
N SER A 64 3.07 -19.02 7.85
CA SER A 64 4.33 -19.39 8.52
C SER A 64 4.19 -20.67 9.33
N GLN A 65 3.08 -20.87 10.05
CA GLN A 65 2.77 -22.10 10.78
C GLN A 65 2.62 -23.29 9.83
N ALA A 66 1.86 -23.13 8.75
CA ALA A 66 1.66 -24.19 7.75
C ALA A 66 3.00 -24.56 7.07
N TYR A 67 3.85 -23.58 6.78
CA TYR A 67 5.19 -23.84 6.23
C TYR A 67 6.11 -24.53 7.23
N GLY A 68 6.08 -24.14 8.51
CA GLY A 68 6.82 -24.80 9.58
C GLY A 68 6.40 -26.27 9.79
N ALA A 69 5.12 -26.55 9.63
CA ALA A 69 4.57 -27.92 9.65
C ALA A 69 4.84 -28.71 8.35
N ARG A 70 5.58 -28.16 7.39
CA ARG A 70 5.87 -28.75 6.06
C ARG A 70 4.63 -29.04 5.22
N ASN A 71 3.50 -28.42 5.53
CA ASN A 71 2.26 -28.56 4.76
C ASN A 71 2.15 -27.45 3.69
N TYR A 72 2.90 -27.61 2.62
CA TYR A 72 2.97 -26.61 1.55
C TYR A 72 1.64 -26.41 0.80
N LYS A 73 0.78 -27.45 0.74
CA LYS A 73 -0.57 -27.32 0.18
C LYS A 73 -1.41 -26.35 1.00
N LEU A 74 -1.30 -26.44 2.32
CA LEU A 74 -2.03 -25.54 3.23
C LEU A 74 -1.54 -24.10 3.13
N VAL A 75 -0.25 -23.87 2.90
CA VAL A 75 0.29 -22.50 2.64
C VAL A 75 -0.38 -21.87 1.42
N GLY A 76 -0.48 -22.61 0.31
CA GLY A 76 -1.16 -22.16 -0.90
C GLY A 76 -2.65 -21.90 -0.68
N LEU A 77 -3.32 -22.77 0.08
CA LEU A 77 -4.74 -22.62 0.41
C LEU A 77 -5.02 -21.36 1.24
N TRP A 78 -4.18 -21.07 2.25
CA TRP A 78 -4.28 -19.82 3.02
C TRP A 78 -4.05 -18.58 2.17
N ALA A 79 -3.08 -18.63 1.24
CA ALA A 79 -2.85 -17.51 0.32
C ALA A 79 -4.06 -17.26 -0.59
N GLN A 80 -4.68 -18.31 -1.14
CA GLN A 80 -5.90 -18.20 -1.96
C GLN A 80 -7.07 -17.62 -1.16
N ARG A 81 -7.29 -18.12 0.06
CA ARG A 81 -8.33 -17.59 0.96
C ARG A 81 -8.07 -16.11 1.29
N GLY A 82 -6.81 -15.75 1.56
CA GLY A 82 -6.41 -14.36 1.79
C GLY A 82 -6.70 -13.46 0.59
N LEU A 83 -6.44 -13.94 -0.64
CA LEU A 83 -6.78 -13.22 -1.86
C LEU A 83 -8.30 -12.97 -1.99
N LEU A 84 -9.12 -13.98 -1.72
CA LEU A 84 -10.58 -13.84 -1.77
C LEU A 84 -11.10 -12.86 -0.72
N ILE A 85 -10.64 -12.97 0.51
CA ILE A 85 -11.04 -12.06 1.60
C ILE A 85 -10.68 -10.62 1.25
N ILE A 86 -9.47 -10.38 0.74
CA ILE A 86 -9.05 -9.04 0.35
C ILE A 86 -9.83 -8.53 -0.85
N ALA A 87 -10.11 -9.37 -1.85
CA ALA A 87 -10.95 -8.98 -2.97
C ALA A 87 -12.36 -8.55 -2.51
N CYS A 88 -12.95 -9.28 -1.56
CA CYS A 88 -14.24 -8.91 -0.95
C CYS A 88 -14.14 -7.58 -0.16
N LEU A 89 -13.06 -7.36 0.58
CA LEU A 89 -12.85 -6.11 1.33
C LEU A 89 -12.58 -4.91 0.40
N CYS A 90 -12.02 -5.15 -0.78
CA CYS A 90 -11.81 -4.08 -1.76
C CYS A 90 -13.13 -3.42 -2.20
N VAL A 91 -14.24 -4.15 -2.25
CA VAL A 91 -15.52 -3.61 -2.70
C VAL A 91 -16.01 -2.47 -1.80
N PRO A 92 -16.20 -2.66 -0.48
CA PRO A 92 -16.64 -1.55 0.38
C PRO A 92 -15.60 -0.43 0.47
N ILE A 93 -14.29 -0.76 0.47
CA ILE A 93 -13.23 0.25 0.50
C ILE A 93 -13.25 1.08 -0.79
N PHE A 94 -13.52 0.45 -1.95
CA PHE A 94 -13.68 1.16 -3.22
C PHE A 94 -14.77 2.24 -3.14
N PHE A 95 -15.96 1.88 -2.70
CA PHE A 95 -17.06 2.85 -2.56
C PHE A 95 -16.73 3.95 -1.55
N LEU A 96 -16.10 3.59 -0.45
CA LEU A 96 -15.69 4.53 0.59
C LEU A 96 -14.67 5.56 0.07
N TRP A 97 -13.66 5.12 -0.67
CA TRP A 97 -12.62 6.01 -1.20
C TRP A 97 -13.11 6.82 -2.40
N PHE A 98 -13.95 6.23 -3.25
CA PHE A 98 -14.40 6.87 -4.47
C PHE A 98 -15.47 7.94 -4.22
N PHE A 99 -16.37 7.71 -3.27
CA PHE A 99 -17.51 8.60 -2.98
C PHE A 99 -17.47 9.20 -1.58
N GLY A 100 -16.93 8.51 -0.60
CA GLY A 100 -17.05 8.83 0.82
C GLY A 100 -15.99 9.80 1.36
N THR A 101 -14.87 10.01 0.68
CA THR A 101 -13.75 10.82 1.20
C THR A 101 -14.19 12.27 1.45
N MET A 102 -14.71 12.97 0.44
CA MET A 102 -15.12 14.37 0.56
C MET A 102 -16.21 14.59 1.63
N PRO A 103 -17.36 13.87 1.62
CA PRO A 103 -18.40 14.10 2.62
C PRO A 103 -17.92 13.84 4.05
N ILE A 104 -17.04 12.86 4.26
CA ILE A 104 -16.51 12.58 5.59
C ILE A 104 -15.52 13.66 6.04
N LEU A 105 -14.65 14.14 5.14
CA LEU A 105 -13.73 15.23 5.46
C LEU A 105 -14.49 16.53 5.78
N LEU A 106 -15.58 16.84 5.08
CA LEU A 106 -16.45 17.98 5.37
C LEU A 106 -17.12 17.83 6.74
N LEU A 107 -17.58 16.63 7.11
CA LEU A 107 -18.14 16.36 8.46
C LEU A 107 -17.09 16.55 9.56
N LEU A 108 -15.81 16.33 9.26
CA LEU A 108 -14.71 16.57 10.18
C LEU A 108 -14.27 18.06 10.24
N GLY A 109 -14.96 18.94 9.51
CA GLY A 109 -14.69 20.38 9.53
C GLY A 109 -13.50 20.81 8.64
N ILE A 110 -13.10 19.98 7.68
CA ILE A 110 -12.08 20.34 6.70
C ILE A 110 -12.69 21.27 5.65
N GLU A 111 -11.91 22.27 5.23
CA GLU A 111 -12.30 23.22 4.19
C GLU A 111 -12.65 22.51 2.86
N GLU A 112 -13.69 22.97 2.19
CA GLU A 112 -14.23 22.37 0.98
C GLU A 112 -13.18 22.21 -0.13
N SER A 113 -12.37 23.23 -0.36
CA SER A 113 -11.29 23.21 -1.37
C SER A 113 -10.27 22.11 -1.12
N THR A 114 -9.89 21.90 0.14
CA THR A 114 -8.95 20.86 0.55
C THR A 114 -9.60 19.47 0.51
N ALA A 115 -10.87 19.35 0.90
CA ALA A 115 -11.61 18.11 0.86
C ALA A 115 -11.82 17.61 -0.58
N GLU A 116 -12.11 18.53 -1.52
CA GLU A 116 -12.24 18.22 -2.95
C GLU A 116 -10.94 17.67 -3.55
N LYS A 117 -9.83 18.38 -3.36
CA LYS A 117 -8.49 17.91 -3.81
C LYS A 117 -8.11 16.56 -3.18
N SER A 118 -8.43 16.35 -1.90
CA SER A 118 -8.19 15.08 -1.22
C SER A 118 -9.04 13.96 -1.82
N GLN A 119 -10.28 14.24 -2.23
CA GLN A 119 -11.17 13.29 -2.91
C GLN A 119 -10.60 12.91 -4.29
N GLU A 120 -10.12 13.86 -5.08
CA GLU A 120 -9.50 13.59 -6.39
C GLU A 120 -8.28 12.68 -6.24
N PHE A 121 -7.39 13.02 -5.31
CA PHE A 121 -6.23 12.20 -4.98
C PHE A 121 -6.64 10.77 -4.58
N THR A 122 -7.64 10.63 -3.72
CA THR A 122 -8.10 9.33 -3.24
C THR A 122 -8.78 8.52 -4.36
N ARG A 123 -9.49 9.16 -5.29
CA ARG A 123 -10.04 8.51 -6.49
C ARG A 123 -8.95 7.89 -7.36
N ILE A 124 -7.86 8.60 -7.58
CA ILE A 124 -6.70 8.07 -8.32
C ILE A 124 -6.07 6.88 -7.56
N GLN A 125 -5.92 6.99 -6.25
CA GLN A 125 -5.43 5.90 -5.40
C GLN A 125 -6.32 4.65 -5.48
N THR A 126 -7.61 4.82 -5.67
CA THR A 126 -8.56 3.70 -5.78
C THR A 126 -8.25 2.79 -6.98
N LEU A 127 -7.76 3.34 -8.09
CA LEU A 127 -7.35 2.56 -9.27
C LEU A 127 -6.19 1.60 -8.96
N TRP A 128 -5.29 2.01 -8.09
CA TRP A 128 -4.12 1.22 -7.69
C TRP A 128 -4.36 0.32 -6.48
N MET A 129 -5.52 0.45 -5.83
CA MET A 129 -5.85 -0.28 -4.60
C MET A 129 -5.77 -1.78 -4.79
N LEU A 130 -6.43 -2.33 -5.82
CA LEU A 130 -6.47 -3.77 -6.06
C LEU A 130 -5.07 -4.35 -6.32
N PRO A 131 -4.25 -3.83 -7.26
CA PRO A 131 -2.87 -4.27 -7.45
C PRO A 131 -2.02 -4.21 -6.19
N ILE A 132 -2.14 -3.15 -5.39
CA ILE A 132 -1.37 -3.00 -4.15
C ILE A 132 -1.74 -4.09 -3.14
N PHE A 133 -3.02 -4.36 -2.96
CA PHE A 133 -3.50 -5.35 -2.00
C PHE A 133 -3.15 -6.79 -2.43
N LEU A 134 -3.32 -7.12 -3.70
CA LEU A 134 -2.89 -8.40 -4.25
C LEU A 134 -1.37 -8.61 -4.08
N ASN A 135 -0.58 -7.59 -4.37
CA ASN A 135 0.86 -7.63 -4.17
C ASN A 135 1.22 -7.91 -2.70
N ARG A 136 0.47 -7.34 -1.74
CA ARG A 136 0.68 -7.61 -0.31
C ARG A 136 0.47 -9.07 0.06
N VAL A 137 -0.58 -9.72 -0.47
CA VAL A 137 -0.81 -11.16 -0.23
C VAL A 137 0.33 -11.99 -0.80
N ILE A 138 0.77 -11.69 -2.03
CA ILE A 138 1.88 -12.39 -2.68
C ILE A 138 3.18 -12.23 -1.88
N GLN A 139 3.46 -11.03 -1.38
CA GLN A 139 4.62 -10.78 -0.52
C GLN A 139 4.58 -11.60 0.77
N THR A 140 3.41 -11.68 1.42
CA THR A 140 3.21 -12.48 2.64
C THR A 140 3.45 -13.97 2.35
N TYR A 141 2.90 -14.47 1.24
CA TYR A 141 3.12 -15.85 0.78
C TYR A 141 4.61 -16.17 0.55
N TRP A 142 5.35 -15.29 -0.13
CA TRP A 142 6.78 -15.47 -0.37
C TRP A 142 7.62 -15.37 0.92
N ARG A 143 7.28 -14.43 1.81
CA ARG A 143 7.95 -14.30 3.10
C ARG A 143 7.81 -15.55 3.95
N ALA A 144 6.62 -16.13 4.03
CA ALA A 144 6.38 -17.36 4.76
C ALA A 144 7.28 -18.50 4.26
N GLN A 145 7.57 -18.55 2.96
CA GLN A 145 8.46 -19.53 2.33
C GLN A 145 9.95 -19.12 2.36
N ARG A 146 10.28 -18.01 3.01
CA ARG A 146 11.65 -17.44 3.07
C ARG A 146 12.23 -17.05 1.69
N VAL A 147 11.39 -16.85 0.69
CA VAL A 147 11.75 -16.43 -0.67
C VAL A 147 11.69 -14.91 -0.76
N VAL A 148 12.78 -14.22 -0.39
CA VAL A 148 12.81 -12.73 -0.34
C VAL A 148 13.59 -12.08 -1.48
N LYS A 149 14.39 -12.85 -2.23
CA LYS A 149 15.23 -12.31 -3.31
C LYS A 149 14.45 -11.64 -4.45
N PRO A 150 13.39 -12.25 -5.03
CA PRO A 150 12.64 -11.64 -6.13
C PRO A 150 12.02 -10.31 -5.74
N TYR A 151 11.43 -10.28 -4.53
CA TYR A 151 10.80 -9.08 -4.01
C TYR A 151 11.79 -7.91 -3.82
N LYS A 152 12.97 -8.20 -3.24
CA LYS A 152 14.03 -7.19 -3.08
C LYS A 152 14.44 -6.60 -4.43
N ASN A 153 14.71 -7.45 -5.43
CA ASN A 153 15.13 -6.99 -6.73
C ASN A 153 14.06 -6.16 -7.44
N ALA A 154 12.79 -6.58 -7.37
CA ALA A 154 11.67 -5.81 -7.91
C ALA A 154 11.54 -4.44 -7.23
N THR A 155 11.71 -4.36 -5.91
CA THR A 155 11.65 -3.09 -5.16
C THR A 155 12.79 -2.16 -5.55
N ILE A 156 14.01 -2.67 -5.76
CA ILE A 156 15.15 -1.87 -6.22
C ILE A 156 14.88 -1.31 -7.62
N CYS A 157 14.45 -2.14 -8.56
CA CYS A 157 14.09 -1.68 -9.91
C CYS A 157 12.98 -0.62 -9.87
N ALA A 158 11.93 -0.85 -9.08
CA ALA A 158 10.84 0.10 -8.92
C ALA A 158 11.31 1.45 -8.36
N PHE A 159 12.22 1.44 -7.37
CA PHE A 159 12.79 2.67 -6.80
C PHE A 159 13.61 3.45 -7.83
N ILE A 160 14.50 2.76 -8.58
CA ILE A 160 15.34 3.38 -9.61
C ILE A 160 14.48 4.02 -10.72
N LEU A 161 13.37 3.38 -11.10
CA LEU A 161 12.46 3.90 -12.11
C LEU A 161 11.57 5.02 -11.59
N HIS A 162 11.17 4.94 -10.32
CA HIS A 162 10.26 5.91 -9.72
C HIS A 162 10.85 7.33 -9.67
N VAL A 163 12.11 7.46 -9.25
CA VAL A 163 12.75 8.78 -9.06
C VAL A 163 12.75 9.60 -10.35
N PRO A 164 13.27 9.11 -11.51
CA PRO A 164 13.26 9.90 -12.74
C PRO A 164 11.85 10.14 -13.31
N VAL A 165 10.94 9.15 -13.18
CA VAL A 165 9.55 9.32 -13.65
C VAL A 165 8.82 10.38 -12.82
N ALA A 166 8.97 10.34 -11.51
CA ALA A 166 8.37 11.35 -10.63
C ALA A 166 8.93 12.75 -10.90
N TRP A 167 10.23 12.87 -11.14
CA TRP A 167 10.87 14.15 -11.50
C TRP A 167 10.32 14.72 -12.81
N VAL A 168 10.28 13.93 -13.88
CA VAL A 168 9.75 14.37 -15.19
C VAL A 168 8.29 14.79 -15.12
N LEU A 169 7.47 14.12 -14.29
CA LEU A 169 6.05 14.45 -14.12
C LEU A 169 5.81 15.71 -13.28
N THR A 170 6.79 16.17 -12.52
CA THR A 170 6.67 17.39 -11.70
C THR A 170 7.27 18.62 -12.36
N GLU A 171 8.13 18.46 -13.37
CA GLU A 171 8.70 19.59 -14.14
C GLU A 171 7.81 20.00 -15.34
N ASN A 172 6.87 19.17 -15.77
CA ASN A 172 5.91 19.49 -16.84
C ASN A 172 4.54 19.83 -16.28
#